data_6415ea2b38038c2a6c7f7b7db065744b
#
_entry.id   6415ea2b38038c2a6c7f7b7db065744b
#
_cell.length_a   1.000
_cell.length_b   1.000
_cell.length_c   1.000
_cell.angle_alpha   90.00
_cell.angle_beta   90.00
_cell.angle_gamma   90.00
#
_symmetry.space_group_name_H-M   'P 1'
#
loop_
_entity.id
_entity.type
_entity.pdbx_description
1 polymer ?
#
loop_
_entity_poly.entity_id
_entity_poly.type
_entity_poly.pdbx_seq_one_letter_code
_entity_poly.pdbx_strand_id
1 'polypeptide(L)'
;MYEALGTENIEALLLPDPPPPAPVDPASENGGALMGAPATAFPEQEHMTHIEAHLTLLESPVAMMNPATVPSLVSHIFQHISLEAQKVADQQMPEQPMPQQPGMPQQPPPPNPQKEALKANIELELMETIMPSLEEILTPPDDGVVQLKQQELQIRSQENQDDKEIAEKKLELETAKLVQKDQSEEEKIKSQEDIAALKANVERERIKKDMEKDSGKTT
;
A
#
# COMPACT_ATOMS: atom_id res chain seq x y z
N MET A 1 22.57 -7.37 -20.34
CA MET A 1 22.36 -8.24 -19.14
C MET A 1 21.62 -9.53 -19.49
N TYR A 2 20.63 -9.53 -20.40
CA TYR A 2 19.84 -10.71 -20.77
C TYR A 2 20.56 -11.68 -21.74
N GLU A 3 21.47 -11.18 -22.57
CA GLU A 3 22.32 -12.03 -23.45
C GLU A 3 23.19 -13.03 -22.68
N ALA A 4 23.53 -12.68 -21.41
CA ALA A 4 24.30 -13.57 -20.55
C ALA A 4 23.50 -14.80 -20.05
N LEU A 5 22.18 -14.82 -20.28
CA LEU A 5 21.28 -15.92 -19.89
C LEU A 5 20.99 -16.90 -21.05
N GLY A 6 21.59 -16.67 -22.23
CA GLY A 6 21.44 -17.56 -23.41
C GLY A 6 20.03 -17.56 -24.01
N THR A 7 19.24 -16.52 -23.79
CA THR A 7 17.91 -16.39 -24.39
C THR A 7 18.04 -15.82 -25.81
N GLU A 8 17.80 -16.66 -26.81
CA GLU A 8 17.93 -16.27 -28.24
C GLU A 8 16.81 -15.34 -28.73
N ASN A 9 15.71 -15.20 -27.97
CA ASN A 9 14.57 -14.37 -28.37
C ASN A 9 13.96 -13.66 -27.16
N ILE A 10 14.58 -12.56 -26.74
CA ILE A 10 14.14 -11.74 -25.60
C ILE A 10 12.79 -11.10 -25.88
N GLU A 11 12.52 -10.71 -27.13
CA GLU A 11 11.25 -10.07 -27.54
C GLU A 11 10.04 -10.99 -27.40
N ALA A 12 10.25 -12.30 -27.56
CA ALA A 12 9.19 -13.31 -27.35
C ALA A 12 8.86 -13.54 -25.85
N LEU A 13 9.75 -13.12 -24.95
CA LEU A 13 9.54 -13.21 -23.49
C LEU A 13 8.91 -11.94 -22.92
N LEU A 14 8.93 -10.82 -23.65
CA LEU A 14 8.25 -9.61 -23.28
C LEU A 14 6.77 -9.77 -23.63
N LEU A 15 5.91 -9.59 -22.66
CA LEU A 15 4.48 -9.45 -22.95
C LEU A 15 4.31 -8.22 -23.88
N PRO A 16 3.45 -8.32 -24.92
CA PRO A 16 3.13 -7.16 -25.73
C PRO A 16 2.64 -6.03 -24.81
N ASP A 17 2.99 -4.80 -25.18
CA ASP A 17 2.48 -3.64 -24.47
C ASP A 17 0.96 -3.72 -24.36
N PRO A 18 0.39 -3.41 -23.19
CA PRO A 18 -1.06 -3.38 -23.06
C PRO A 18 -1.65 -2.43 -24.10
N PRO A 19 -2.79 -2.76 -24.69
CA PRO A 19 -3.44 -1.86 -25.64
C PRO A 19 -3.69 -0.52 -24.95
N PRO A 20 -3.62 0.61 -25.69
CA PRO A 20 -3.94 1.91 -25.11
C PRO A 20 -5.35 1.89 -24.50
N PRO A 21 -5.56 2.61 -23.40
CA PRO A 21 -6.85 2.69 -22.77
C PRO A 21 -7.88 3.23 -23.79
N ALA A 22 -9.07 2.66 -23.79
CA ALA A 22 -10.16 3.00 -24.68
C ALA A 22 -11.42 3.31 -23.87
N PRO A 23 -12.34 4.13 -24.41
CA PRO A 23 -13.63 4.40 -23.76
C PRO A 23 -14.39 3.10 -23.49
N VAL A 24 -14.91 2.96 -22.31
CA VAL A 24 -15.79 1.85 -21.90
C VAL A 24 -17.11 2.38 -21.39
N ASP A 25 -18.12 1.53 -21.30
CA ASP A 25 -19.40 1.90 -20.73
C ASP A 25 -19.32 2.03 -19.19
N PRO A 26 -20.22 2.82 -18.57
CA PRO A 26 -20.16 3.10 -17.14
C PRO A 26 -20.33 1.87 -16.24
N ALA A 27 -21.02 0.83 -16.70
CA ALA A 27 -21.18 -0.40 -15.92
C ALA A 27 -19.88 -1.20 -15.86
N SER A 28 -19.13 -1.24 -16.97
CA SER A 28 -17.80 -1.85 -17.04
C SER A 28 -16.79 -1.07 -16.19
N GLU A 29 -16.83 0.26 -16.20
CA GLU A 29 -15.98 1.11 -15.35
C GLU A 29 -16.28 0.88 -13.87
N ASN A 30 -17.56 0.80 -13.50
CA ASN A 30 -18.02 0.47 -12.16
C ASN A 30 -17.49 -0.90 -11.70
N GLY A 31 -17.57 -1.91 -12.57
CA GLY A 31 -17.00 -3.24 -12.30
C GLY A 31 -15.50 -3.20 -12.08
N GLY A 32 -14.78 -2.44 -12.90
CA GLY A 32 -13.35 -2.22 -12.77
C GLY A 32 -12.99 -1.52 -11.45
N ALA A 33 -13.72 -0.47 -11.09
CA ALA A 33 -13.50 0.28 -9.86
C ALA A 33 -13.68 -0.57 -8.60
N LEU A 34 -14.66 -1.47 -8.58
CA LEU A 34 -14.86 -2.44 -7.50
C LEU A 34 -13.67 -3.42 -7.36
N MET A 35 -12.99 -3.72 -8.45
CA MET A 35 -11.79 -4.55 -8.47
C MET A 35 -10.50 -3.75 -8.22
N GLY A 36 -10.60 -2.43 -8.03
CA GLY A 36 -9.44 -1.54 -7.83
C GLY A 36 -8.73 -1.15 -9.13
N ALA A 37 -9.36 -1.37 -10.29
CA ALA A 37 -8.81 -0.89 -11.56
C ALA A 37 -9.00 0.63 -11.67
N PRO A 38 -7.98 1.37 -12.17
CA PRO A 38 -8.13 2.79 -12.44
C PRO A 38 -9.10 3.01 -13.61
N ALA A 39 -9.99 3.99 -13.47
CA ALA A 39 -10.85 4.45 -14.55
C ALA A 39 -10.33 5.78 -15.10
N THR A 40 -10.47 5.98 -16.40
CA THR A 40 -10.08 7.20 -17.12
C THR A 40 -11.23 7.65 -17.99
N ALA A 41 -11.65 8.88 -17.84
CA ALA A 41 -12.70 9.45 -18.68
C ALA A 41 -12.14 9.89 -20.05
N PHE A 42 -12.93 9.71 -21.10
CA PHE A 42 -12.60 10.06 -22.47
C PHE A 42 -13.59 11.07 -23.05
N PRO A 43 -13.12 12.01 -23.89
CA PRO A 43 -13.98 13.08 -24.43
C PRO A 43 -15.21 12.62 -25.20
N GLU A 44 -15.18 11.40 -25.76
CA GLU A 44 -16.25 10.82 -26.58
C GLU A 44 -17.38 10.18 -25.76
N GLN A 45 -17.20 10.08 -24.43
CA GLN A 45 -18.21 9.45 -23.56
C GLN A 45 -19.38 10.38 -23.28
N GLU A 46 -20.52 9.79 -22.92
CA GLU A 46 -21.69 10.51 -22.43
C GLU A 46 -21.53 10.78 -20.93
N HIS A 47 -20.87 11.90 -20.60
CA HIS A 47 -20.37 12.18 -19.26
C HIS A 47 -21.46 12.22 -18.18
N MET A 48 -22.62 12.82 -18.47
CA MET A 48 -23.71 12.87 -17.48
C MET A 48 -24.24 11.48 -17.13
N THR A 49 -24.35 10.59 -18.13
CA THR A 49 -24.77 9.19 -17.92
C THR A 49 -23.75 8.43 -17.07
N HIS A 50 -22.43 8.68 -17.26
CA HIS A 50 -21.38 8.09 -16.45
C HIS A 50 -21.46 8.59 -15.01
N ILE A 51 -21.61 9.89 -14.80
CA ILE A 51 -21.75 10.50 -13.47
C ILE A 51 -22.92 9.87 -12.71
N GLU A 52 -24.10 9.77 -13.34
CA GLU A 52 -25.29 9.15 -12.72
C GLU A 52 -25.04 7.68 -12.34
N ALA A 53 -24.41 6.91 -13.23
CA ALA A 53 -24.11 5.50 -12.97
C ALA A 53 -23.07 5.33 -11.85
N HIS A 54 -22.08 6.20 -11.75
CA HIS A 54 -21.07 6.18 -10.70
C HIS A 54 -21.64 6.62 -9.34
N LEU A 55 -22.51 7.64 -9.31
CA LEU A 55 -23.23 8.04 -8.11
C LEU A 55 -24.11 6.89 -7.59
N THR A 56 -24.86 6.23 -8.48
CA THR A 56 -25.67 5.06 -8.13
C THR A 56 -24.84 3.91 -7.53
N LEU A 57 -23.63 3.68 -8.05
CA LEU A 57 -22.73 2.69 -7.43
C LEU A 57 -22.26 3.16 -6.06
N LEU A 58 -21.89 4.44 -5.89
CA LEU A 58 -21.45 4.99 -4.61
C LEU A 58 -22.52 4.91 -3.51
N GLU A 59 -23.81 5.02 -3.86
CA GLU A 59 -24.95 4.80 -2.95
C GLU A 59 -25.06 3.34 -2.50
N SER A 60 -24.49 2.42 -3.25
CA SER A 60 -24.61 1.00 -2.98
C SER A 60 -23.68 0.55 -1.85
N PRO A 61 -24.14 -0.33 -0.93
CA PRO A 61 -23.27 -0.88 0.11
C PRO A 61 -22.03 -1.60 -0.43
N VAL A 62 -22.05 -2.05 -1.68
CA VAL A 62 -20.93 -2.76 -2.32
C VAL A 62 -19.73 -1.85 -2.52
N ALA A 63 -19.95 -0.57 -2.86
CA ALA A 63 -18.87 0.39 -3.00
C ALA A 63 -18.11 0.61 -1.71
N MET A 64 -18.81 0.53 -0.57
CA MET A 64 -18.22 0.71 0.77
C MET A 64 -17.41 -0.51 1.24
N MET A 65 -17.55 -1.67 0.60
CA MET A 65 -16.78 -2.88 0.95
C MET A 65 -15.31 -2.78 0.56
N ASN A 66 -14.98 -1.96 -0.44
CA ASN A 66 -13.60 -1.71 -0.85
C ASN A 66 -13.24 -0.24 -0.61
N PRO A 67 -12.40 0.07 0.39
CA PRO A 67 -12.04 1.46 0.72
C PRO A 67 -11.40 2.26 -0.41
N ALA A 68 -10.81 1.58 -1.41
CA ALA A 68 -10.19 2.23 -2.56
C ALA A 68 -11.20 2.64 -3.64
N THR A 69 -12.39 2.03 -3.67
CA THR A 69 -13.43 2.29 -4.69
C THR A 69 -13.96 3.71 -4.60
N VAL A 70 -14.29 4.17 -3.40
CA VAL A 70 -14.90 5.49 -3.19
C VAL A 70 -14.01 6.63 -3.71
N PRO A 71 -12.76 6.81 -3.24
CA PRO A 71 -11.91 7.90 -3.73
C PRO A 71 -11.59 7.78 -5.23
N SER A 72 -11.49 6.57 -5.76
CA SER A 72 -11.27 6.34 -7.20
C SER A 72 -12.46 6.82 -8.04
N LEU A 73 -13.68 6.43 -7.67
CA LEU A 73 -14.89 6.87 -8.38
C LEU A 73 -15.15 8.37 -8.23
N VAL A 74 -14.94 8.95 -7.07
CA VAL A 74 -15.05 10.40 -6.86
C VAL A 74 -14.09 11.15 -7.79
N SER A 75 -12.84 10.73 -7.83
CA SER A 75 -11.84 11.33 -8.74
C SER A 75 -12.26 11.17 -10.21
N HIS A 76 -12.84 10.04 -10.58
CA HIS A 76 -13.31 9.78 -11.93
C HIS A 76 -14.55 10.61 -12.30
N ILE A 77 -15.48 10.80 -11.39
CA ILE A 77 -16.62 11.72 -11.55
C ILE A 77 -16.13 13.15 -11.85
N PHE A 78 -15.10 13.65 -11.15
CA PHE A 78 -14.54 14.97 -11.45
C PHE A 78 -13.91 15.05 -12.85
N GLN A 79 -13.32 13.97 -13.36
CA GLN A 79 -12.85 13.93 -14.75
C GLN A 79 -14.03 14.10 -15.73
N HIS A 80 -15.15 13.41 -15.51
CA HIS A 80 -16.34 13.55 -16.34
C HIS A 80 -16.95 14.95 -16.26
N ILE A 81 -16.99 15.57 -15.08
CA ILE A 81 -17.47 16.96 -14.92
C ILE A 81 -16.60 17.92 -15.77
N SER A 82 -15.28 17.79 -15.70
CA SER A 82 -14.37 18.65 -16.46
C SER A 82 -14.50 18.44 -17.97
N LEU A 83 -14.69 17.20 -18.43
CA LEU A 83 -14.88 16.89 -19.85
C LEU A 83 -16.27 17.33 -20.36
N GLU A 84 -17.32 17.22 -19.55
CA GLU A 84 -18.64 17.75 -19.93
C GLU A 84 -18.60 19.27 -20.03
N ALA A 85 -17.96 19.95 -19.06
CA ALA A 85 -17.78 21.40 -19.14
C ALA A 85 -17.01 21.82 -20.40
N GLN A 86 -15.98 21.05 -20.77
CA GLN A 86 -15.24 21.27 -22.02
C GLN A 86 -16.13 21.08 -23.25
N LYS A 87 -16.89 19.98 -23.31
CA LYS A 87 -17.80 19.64 -24.40
C LYS A 87 -18.85 20.75 -24.60
N VAL A 88 -19.45 21.25 -23.52
CA VAL A 88 -20.44 22.32 -23.58
C VAL A 88 -19.80 23.65 -23.99
N ALA A 89 -18.61 23.98 -23.46
CA ALA A 89 -17.89 25.17 -23.87
C ALA A 89 -17.50 25.15 -25.36
N ASP A 90 -17.09 23.98 -25.88
CA ASP A 90 -16.78 23.78 -27.30
C ASP A 90 -18.00 23.96 -28.20
N GLN A 91 -19.18 23.51 -27.74
CA GLN A 91 -20.42 23.68 -28.45
C GLN A 91 -20.90 25.15 -28.49
N GLN A 92 -20.72 25.87 -27.39
CA GLN A 92 -21.13 27.28 -27.29
C GLN A 92 -20.12 28.24 -27.94
N MET A 93 -18.86 27.88 -27.93
CA MET A 93 -17.80 28.69 -28.56
C MET A 93 -16.92 27.79 -29.45
N PRO A 94 -17.44 27.37 -30.60
CA PRO A 94 -16.69 26.54 -31.54
C PRO A 94 -15.44 27.29 -32.05
N GLU A 95 -14.31 26.59 -32.10
CA GLU A 95 -13.09 27.17 -32.63
C GLU A 95 -13.24 27.44 -34.12
N GLN A 96 -12.95 28.67 -34.52
CA GLN A 96 -12.94 29.00 -35.95
C GLN A 96 -11.68 28.37 -36.57
N PRO A 97 -11.83 27.59 -37.66
CA PRO A 97 -10.68 27.02 -38.34
C PRO A 97 -9.79 28.17 -38.83
N MET A 98 -8.55 28.20 -38.32
CA MET A 98 -7.57 29.16 -38.82
C MET A 98 -7.24 28.84 -40.26
N PRO A 99 -7.08 29.84 -41.16
CA PRO A 99 -6.71 29.63 -42.53
C PRO A 99 -5.32 28.95 -42.57
N GLN A 100 -5.29 27.71 -43.09
CA GLN A 100 -4.09 26.91 -43.21
C GLN A 100 -3.13 27.55 -44.24
N GLN A 101 -1.96 27.94 -43.79
CA GLN A 101 -0.89 28.29 -44.72
C GLN A 101 -0.21 27.01 -45.21
N PRO A 102 -0.16 26.75 -46.54
CA PRO A 102 0.50 25.56 -47.07
C PRO A 102 1.98 25.53 -46.71
N GLY A 103 2.40 24.47 -46.00
CA GLY A 103 3.83 24.22 -45.74
C GLY A 103 4.32 24.52 -44.32
N MET A 104 3.46 25.00 -43.41
CA MET A 104 3.84 25.12 -42.00
C MET A 104 3.22 23.99 -41.14
N PRO A 105 3.97 23.47 -40.13
CA PRO A 105 3.36 22.57 -39.16
C PRO A 105 2.20 23.28 -38.47
N GLN A 106 1.07 22.57 -38.28
CA GLN A 106 -0.10 23.10 -37.57
C GLN A 106 0.27 23.37 -36.10
N GLN A 107 0.33 24.64 -35.75
CA GLN A 107 0.37 25.03 -34.35
C GLN A 107 -1.05 25.00 -33.79
N PRO A 108 -1.25 24.43 -32.59
CA PRO A 108 -2.56 24.52 -31.94
C PRO A 108 -2.94 26.01 -31.76
N PRO A 109 -4.23 26.35 -31.94
CA PRO A 109 -4.69 27.72 -31.73
C PRO A 109 -4.36 28.16 -30.30
N PRO A 110 -4.04 29.46 -30.11
CA PRO A 110 -3.83 29.97 -28.74
C PRO A 110 -5.09 29.81 -27.91
N PRO A 111 -4.96 29.48 -26.61
CA PRO A 111 -6.13 29.32 -25.75
C PRO A 111 -7.00 30.59 -25.75
N ASN A 112 -8.30 30.41 -25.91
CA ASN A 112 -9.27 31.51 -25.87
C ASN A 112 -9.67 31.77 -24.42
N PRO A 113 -9.30 32.93 -23.80
CA PRO A 113 -9.61 33.21 -22.40
C PRO A 113 -11.11 33.22 -22.09
N GLN A 114 -11.94 33.59 -23.05
CA GLN A 114 -13.39 33.61 -22.87
C GLN A 114 -13.97 32.19 -22.83
N LYS A 115 -13.47 31.29 -23.63
CA LYS A 115 -13.83 29.87 -23.63
C LYS A 115 -13.39 29.17 -22.36
N GLU A 116 -12.19 29.47 -21.87
CA GLU A 116 -11.71 28.94 -20.58
C GLU A 116 -12.53 29.45 -19.39
N ALA A 117 -12.92 30.73 -19.41
CA ALA A 117 -13.81 31.28 -18.38
C ALA A 117 -15.21 30.65 -18.44
N LEU A 118 -15.73 30.41 -19.64
CA LEU A 118 -17.02 29.72 -19.84
C LEU A 118 -16.95 28.28 -19.32
N LYS A 119 -15.90 27.54 -19.68
CA LYS A 119 -15.66 26.18 -19.17
C LYS A 119 -15.63 26.16 -17.65
N ALA A 120 -14.87 27.06 -17.02
CA ALA A 120 -14.77 27.12 -15.56
C ALA A 120 -16.14 27.43 -14.88
N ASN A 121 -16.97 28.28 -15.49
CA ASN A 121 -18.30 28.55 -14.98
C ASN A 121 -19.24 27.34 -15.10
N ILE A 122 -19.19 26.62 -16.20
CA ILE A 122 -19.97 25.40 -16.41
C ILE A 122 -19.51 24.31 -15.44
N GLU A 123 -18.21 24.13 -15.26
CA GLU A 123 -17.62 23.17 -14.32
C GLU A 123 -18.09 23.46 -12.89
N LEU A 124 -18.11 24.74 -12.48
CA LEU A 124 -18.62 25.15 -11.18
C LEU A 124 -20.11 24.84 -11.02
N GLU A 125 -20.94 25.14 -12.03
CA GLU A 125 -22.38 24.86 -12.02
C GLU A 125 -22.68 23.36 -11.91
N LEU A 126 -21.90 22.52 -12.64
CA LEU A 126 -22.01 21.07 -12.56
C LEU A 126 -21.57 20.57 -11.17
N MET A 127 -20.48 21.12 -10.61
CA MET A 127 -20.06 20.81 -9.25
C MET A 127 -21.12 21.17 -8.23
N GLU A 128 -21.70 22.37 -8.29
CA GLU A 128 -22.78 22.81 -7.39
C GLU A 128 -23.99 21.88 -7.44
N THR A 129 -24.25 21.27 -8.60
CA THR A 129 -25.35 20.33 -8.79
C THR A 129 -25.05 18.94 -8.23
N ILE A 130 -23.80 18.46 -8.38
CA ILE A 130 -23.41 17.07 -8.08
C ILE A 130 -22.89 16.93 -6.65
N MET A 131 -22.21 17.96 -6.10
CA MET A 131 -21.61 17.92 -4.77
C MET A 131 -22.59 17.56 -3.63
N PRO A 132 -23.85 18.09 -3.59
CA PRO A 132 -24.79 17.69 -2.55
C PRO A 132 -25.07 16.19 -2.50
N SER A 133 -25.19 15.55 -3.66
CA SER A 133 -25.39 14.09 -3.74
C SER A 133 -24.14 13.34 -3.27
N LEU A 134 -22.95 13.81 -3.63
CA LEU A 134 -21.70 13.23 -3.14
C LEU A 134 -21.54 13.41 -1.62
N GLU A 135 -21.87 14.56 -1.09
CA GLU A 135 -21.81 14.81 0.36
C GLU A 135 -22.77 13.92 1.11
N GLU A 136 -24.00 13.74 0.62
CA GLU A 136 -24.98 12.83 1.24
C GLU A 136 -24.49 11.39 1.24
N ILE A 137 -23.93 10.90 0.11
CA ILE A 137 -23.40 9.55 -0.02
C ILE A 137 -22.18 9.33 0.87
N LEU A 138 -21.28 10.30 0.92
CA LEU A 138 -20.00 10.21 1.65
C LEU A 138 -20.14 10.51 3.15
N THR A 139 -21.24 11.16 3.55
CA THR A 139 -21.53 11.37 4.96
C THR A 139 -22.09 10.06 5.54
N PRO A 140 -21.35 9.40 6.45
CA PRO A 140 -21.87 8.19 7.05
C PRO A 140 -23.22 8.52 7.73
N PRO A 141 -24.26 7.71 7.53
CA PRO A 141 -25.52 7.91 8.23
C PRO A 141 -25.21 7.98 9.73
N ASP A 142 -25.83 8.94 10.40
CA ASP A 142 -25.71 9.15 11.86
C ASP A 142 -26.41 8.00 12.62
N ASP A 143 -26.06 6.80 12.26
CA ASP A 143 -26.65 5.57 12.75
C ASP A 143 -25.71 5.00 13.81
N GLY A 144 -26.17 5.00 15.07
CA GLY A 144 -25.40 4.48 16.21
C GLY A 144 -24.86 3.05 15.97
N VAL A 145 -25.42 2.32 14.98
CA VAL A 145 -24.92 1.01 14.53
C VAL A 145 -23.58 1.12 13.79
N VAL A 146 -23.36 2.15 12.98
CA VAL A 146 -22.08 2.37 12.28
C VAL A 146 -21.00 2.78 13.28
N GLN A 147 -21.35 3.64 14.24
CA GLN A 147 -20.43 4.03 15.32
C GLN A 147 -20.07 2.84 16.22
N LEU A 148 -21.03 1.99 16.56
CA LEU A 148 -20.80 0.75 17.32
C LEU A 148 -19.88 -0.21 16.53
N LYS A 149 -20.09 -0.34 15.22
CA LYS A 149 -19.26 -1.22 14.39
C LYS A 149 -17.83 -0.68 14.19
N GLN A 150 -17.67 0.63 14.11
CA GLN A 150 -16.35 1.27 14.12
C GLN A 150 -15.63 1.10 15.46
N GLN A 151 -16.34 1.24 16.58
CA GLN A 151 -15.80 0.95 17.92
C GLN A 151 -15.40 -0.52 18.06
N GLU A 152 -16.23 -1.45 17.59
CA GLU A 152 -15.92 -2.88 17.62
C GLU A 152 -14.65 -3.20 16.80
N LEU A 153 -14.51 -2.60 15.61
CA LEU A 153 -13.29 -2.74 14.79
C LEU A 153 -12.06 -2.14 15.46
N GLN A 154 -12.20 -1.00 16.13
CA GLN A 154 -11.10 -0.39 16.89
C GLN A 154 -10.69 -1.26 18.09
N ILE A 155 -11.65 -1.77 18.85
CA ILE A 155 -11.39 -2.68 19.98
C ILE A 155 -10.67 -3.94 19.48
N ARG A 156 -11.15 -4.57 18.42
CA ARG A 156 -10.53 -5.76 17.84
C ARG A 156 -9.13 -5.52 17.28
N SER A 157 -8.88 -4.32 16.74
CA SER A 157 -7.54 -3.90 16.31
C SER A 157 -6.60 -3.75 17.51
N GLN A 158 -7.10 -3.23 18.61
CA GLN A 158 -6.34 -3.04 19.85
C GLN A 158 -6.03 -4.37 20.52
N GLU A 159 -6.99 -5.28 20.62
CA GLU A 159 -6.79 -6.65 21.11
C GLU A 159 -5.71 -7.40 20.32
N ASN A 160 -5.71 -7.28 18.98
CA ASN A 160 -4.67 -7.87 18.14
C ASN A 160 -3.27 -7.27 18.36
N GLN A 161 -3.19 -5.99 18.75
CA GLN A 161 -1.91 -5.35 19.09
C GLN A 161 -1.43 -5.81 20.48
N ASP A 162 -2.33 -5.87 21.44
CA ASP A 162 -2.05 -6.34 22.79
C ASP A 162 -1.59 -7.81 22.79
N ASP A 163 -2.23 -8.67 21.99
CA ASP A 163 -1.82 -10.07 21.82
C ASP A 163 -0.42 -10.21 21.24
N LYS A 164 -0.05 -9.36 20.26
CA LYS A 164 1.31 -9.33 19.72
C LYS A 164 2.32 -8.89 20.77
N GLU A 165 2.03 -7.84 21.53
CA GLU A 165 2.90 -7.34 22.58
C GLU A 165 3.10 -8.39 23.70
N ILE A 166 2.03 -9.12 24.07
CA ILE A 166 2.10 -10.22 25.01
C ILE A 166 2.96 -11.37 24.46
N ALA A 167 2.83 -11.69 23.16
CA ALA A 167 3.64 -12.73 22.54
C ALA A 167 5.13 -12.36 22.48
N GLU A 168 5.46 -11.10 22.17
CA GLU A 168 6.83 -10.59 22.20
C GLU A 168 7.43 -10.64 23.62
N LYS A 169 6.69 -10.17 24.62
CA LYS A 169 7.14 -10.22 26.02
C LYS A 169 7.34 -11.66 26.53
N LYS A 170 6.50 -12.61 26.08
CA LYS A 170 6.72 -14.04 26.41
C LYS A 170 7.99 -14.57 25.77
N LEU A 171 8.27 -14.21 24.52
CA LEU A 171 9.49 -14.62 23.82
C LEU A 171 10.75 -14.02 24.48
N GLU A 172 10.71 -12.75 24.87
CA GLU A 172 11.80 -12.11 25.63
C GLU A 172 12.06 -12.80 26.96
N LEU A 173 10.99 -13.13 27.70
CA LEU A 173 11.11 -13.84 28.97
C LEU A 173 11.71 -15.24 28.80
N GLU A 174 11.34 -15.95 27.74
CA GLU A 174 11.85 -17.28 27.43
C GLU A 174 13.34 -17.24 27.02
N THR A 175 13.70 -16.26 26.19
CA THR A 175 15.10 -16.04 25.83
C THR A 175 15.97 -15.65 27.03
N ALA A 176 15.47 -14.78 27.91
CA ALA A 176 16.17 -14.42 29.15
C ALA A 176 16.40 -15.64 30.08
N LYS A 177 15.40 -16.54 30.20
CA LYS A 177 15.56 -17.78 30.97
C LYS A 177 16.59 -18.72 30.37
N LEU A 178 16.66 -18.83 29.03
CA LEU A 178 17.65 -19.66 28.35
C LEU A 178 19.07 -19.12 28.60
N VAL A 179 19.28 -17.79 28.45
CA VAL A 179 20.57 -17.15 28.72
C VAL A 179 21.00 -17.35 30.19
N GLN A 180 20.08 -17.20 31.14
CA GLN A 180 20.38 -17.43 32.55
C GLN A 180 20.76 -18.89 32.86
N LYS A 181 20.11 -19.85 32.16
CA LYS A 181 20.42 -21.26 32.28
C LYS A 181 21.83 -21.57 31.74
N ASP A 182 22.16 -21.05 30.56
CA ASP A 182 23.48 -21.23 29.97
C ASP A 182 24.59 -20.65 30.86
N GLN A 183 24.42 -19.44 31.39
CA GLN A 183 25.36 -18.85 32.35
C GLN A 183 25.54 -19.71 33.59
N SER A 184 24.46 -20.26 34.13
CA SER A 184 24.50 -21.16 35.30
C SER A 184 25.26 -22.48 34.98
N GLU A 185 25.11 -23.02 33.76
CA GLU A 185 25.83 -24.20 33.32
C GLU A 185 27.33 -23.92 33.10
N GLU A 186 27.68 -22.78 32.49
CA GLU A 186 29.06 -22.33 32.34
C GLU A 186 29.78 -22.14 33.70
N GLU A 187 29.11 -21.51 34.68
CA GLU A 187 29.65 -21.37 36.04
C GLU A 187 29.90 -22.71 36.73
N LYS A 188 29.01 -23.70 36.53
CA LYS A 188 29.19 -25.06 37.06
C LYS A 188 30.37 -25.76 36.40
N ILE A 189 30.53 -25.66 35.09
CA ILE A 189 31.68 -26.23 34.36
C ILE A 189 32.97 -25.62 34.85
N LYS A 190 33.07 -24.31 34.97
CA LYS A 190 34.22 -23.60 35.44
C LYS A 190 34.60 -24.01 36.90
N SER A 191 33.59 -24.13 37.76
CA SER A 191 33.78 -24.60 39.14
C SER A 191 34.30 -26.06 39.16
N GLN A 192 33.87 -26.92 38.28
CA GLN A 192 34.36 -28.32 38.18
C GLN A 192 35.79 -28.38 37.66
N GLU A 193 36.15 -27.52 36.69
CA GLU A 193 37.50 -27.39 36.18
C GLU A 193 38.48 -26.89 37.27
N ASP A 194 38.08 -25.89 38.05
CA ASP A 194 38.88 -25.37 39.17
C ASP A 194 39.13 -26.45 40.26
N ILE A 195 38.07 -27.21 40.59
CA ILE A 195 38.18 -28.33 41.52
C ILE A 195 39.12 -29.44 40.97
N ALA A 196 39.04 -29.73 39.68
CA ALA A 196 39.90 -30.72 39.04
C ALA A 196 41.38 -30.26 39.03
N ALA A 197 41.63 -28.96 38.74
CA ALA A 197 42.95 -28.38 38.78
C ALA A 197 43.57 -28.40 40.22
N LEU A 198 42.76 -28.08 41.23
CA LEU A 198 43.18 -28.18 42.63
C LEU A 198 43.57 -29.61 43.04
N LYS A 199 42.74 -30.60 42.67
CA LYS A 199 43.03 -32.02 42.94
C LYS A 199 44.34 -32.48 42.26
N ALA A 200 44.55 -32.07 41.00
CA ALA A 200 45.77 -32.40 40.27
C ALA A 200 47.01 -31.76 40.91
N ASN A 201 46.91 -30.55 41.42
CA ASN A 201 48.02 -29.90 42.14
C ASN A 201 48.33 -30.59 43.47
N VAL A 202 47.33 -30.96 44.23
CA VAL A 202 47.49 -31.69 45.49
C VAL A 202 48.19 -33.04 45.25
N GLU A 203 47.80 -33.76 44.20
CA GLU A 203 48.41 -35.05 43.87
C GLU A 203 49.85 -34.91 43.39
N ARG A 204 50.15 -33.84 42.63
CA ARG A 204 51.53 -33.52 42.25
C ARG A 204 52.44 -33.23 43.49
N GLU A 205 51.95 -32.48 44.46
CA GLU A 205 52.64 -32.22 45.69
C GLU A 205 52.88 -33.50 46.55
N ARG A 206 51.89 -34.39 46.54
CA ARG A 206 51.96 -35.65 47.20
C ARG A 206 53.02 -36.53 46.58
N ILE A 207 53.07 -36.67 45.29
CA ILE A 207 54.08 -37.44 44.54
C ILE A 207 55.49 -36.82 44.79
N LYS A 208 55.60 -35.51 44.77
CA LYS A 208 56.85 -34.82 45.05
C LYS A 208 57.40 -35.13 46.47
N LYS A 209 56.56 -35.09 47.50
CA LYS A 209 56.92 -35.46 48.88
C LYS A 209 57.26 -36.92 49.01
N ASP A 210 56.59 -37.82 48.30
CA ASP A 210 56.94 -39.24 48.33
C ASP A 210 58.28 -39.51 47.64
N MET A 211 58.63 -38.83 46.55
CA MET A 211 59.96 -38.89 45.91
C MET A 211 61.06 -38.32 46.76
N GLU A 212 60.80 -37.24 47.51
CA GLU A 212 61.82 -36.67 48.48
C GLU A 212 62.08 -37.61 49.65
N LYS A 213 61.09 -38.37 50.11
CA LYS A 213 61.25 -39.37 51.19
C LYS A 213 62.07 -40.59 50.73
N ASP A 214 61.91 -41.03 49.49
CA ASP A 214 62.63 -42.17 48.94
C ASP A 214 64.11 -41.79 48.64
N SER A 215 64.40 -40.56 48.23
CA SER A 215 65.75 -40.10 48.00
C SER A 215 66.56 -39.89 49.29
N GLY A 216 65.92 -39.70 50.47
CA GLY A 216 66.63 -39.59 51.80
C GLY A 216 66.91 -40.90 52.47
N LYS A 217 66.55 -42.08 51.86
CA LYS A 217 66.88 -43.39 52.46
C LYS A 217 68.09 -44.09 51.86
N THR A 218 68.79 -43.46 50.93
CA THR A 218 69.97 -44.02 50.27
C THR A 218 71.21 -43.27 50.65
N THR A 219 71.53 -43.17 51.99
CA THR A 219 72.82 -42.80 52.55
C THR A 219 73.16 -43.67 53.72
#